data_4d0d5d9d02b87ae5d4be33c7dee657f8
#
_entry.id   4d0d5d9d02b87ae5d4be33c7dee657f8
#
_cell.length_a   1.000
_cell.length_b   1.000
_cell.length_c   1.000
_cell.angle_alpha   90.00
_cell.angle_beta   90.00
_cell.angle_gamma   90.00
#
_symmetry.space_group_name_H-M   'P 1'
#
loop_
_entity.id
_entity.type
_entity.pdbx_description
1 polymer ?
#
loop_
_entity_poly.entity_id
_entity_poly.type
_entity_poly.pdbx_seq_one_letter_code
_entity_poly.pdbx_strand_id
1 'polypeptide(L)'
;MDLQAYYKKIRAMEGTLTDPSVVLVSLETPDGGREGVRTEVPRRIAARMIVEGGARLATAEEAREFQERKTEAKRQADQLAAASRMQFTVISPNELRKLKGAAQPGKE
;
A
#
# COMPACT_ATOMS: atom_id res chain seq x y z
N MET A 1 -23.25 24.14 -4.41
CA MET A 1 -22.17 24.00 -3.40
C MET A 1 -21.35 25.29 -3.37
N ASP A 2 -21.12 25.79 -2.18
CA ASP A 2 -20.24 26.95 -2.01
C ASP A 2 -18.79 26.48 -1.98
N LEU A 3 -18.06 26.83 -3.02
CA LEU A 3 -16.66 26.41 -3.14
C LEU A 3 -15.77 26.97 -2.04
N GLN A 4 -16.04 28.18 -1.60
CA GLN A 4 -15.26 28.78 -0.51
C GLN A 4 -15.46 27.99 0.78
N ALA A 5 -16.70 27.65 1.09
CA ALA A 5 -17.00 26.85 2.28
C ALA A 5 -16.39 25.45 2.18
N TYR A 6 -16.43 24.85 0.99
CA TYR A 6 -15.83 23.54 0.73
C TYR A 6 -14.33 23.56 0.99
N TYR A 7 -13.61 24.47 0.37
CA TYR A 7 -12.15 24.56 0.56
C TYR A 7 -11.77 24.95 1.98
N LYS A 8 -12.58 25.78 2.62
CA LYS A 8 -12.35 26.14 4.01
C LYS A 8 -12.45 24.94 4.92
N LYS A 9 -13.43 24.05 4.68
CA LYS A 9 -13.59 22.83 5.43
C LYS A 9 -12.39 21.88 5.22
N ILE A 10 -11.92 21.77 3.98
CA ILE A 10 -10.76 20.95 3.67
C ILE A 10 -9.52 21.46 4.42
N ARG A 11 -9.28 22.76 4.39
CA ARG A 11 -8.13 23.34 5.08
C ARG A 11 -8.23 23.15 6.59
N ALA A 12 -9.44 23.30 7.14
CA ALA A 12 -9.66 23.10 8.57
C ALA A 12 -9.40 21.64 8.96
N MET A 13 -9.87 20.71 8.15
CA MET A 13 -9.65 19.28 8.40
C MET A 13 -8.17 18.94 8.28
N GLU A 14 -7.51 19.43 7.25
CA GLU A 14 -6.07 19.22 7.05
C GLU A 14 -5.27 19.72 8.24
N GLY A 15 -5.68 20.86 8.80
CA GLY A 15 -5.04 21.42 10.00
C GLY A 15 -5.17 20.57 11.24
N THR A 16 -6.16 19.70 11.30
CA THR A 16 -6.33 18.77 12.44
C THR A 16 -5.49 17.51 12.31
N LEU A 17 -4.96 17.26 11.12
CA LEU A 17 -4.15 16.07 10.85
C LEU A 17 -2.68 16.42 11.05
N THR A 18 -2.03 15.73 11.97
CA THR A 18 -0.64 16.04 12.34
C THR A 18 0.38 15.26 11.52
N ASP A 19 -0.01 14.10 11.01
CA ASP A 19 0.90 13.25 10.25
C ASP A 19 0.88 13.59 8.76
N PRO A 20 2.00 13.43 8.05
CA PRO A 20 2.01 13.68 6.60
C PRO A 20 1.15 12.71 5.81
N SER A 21 0.92 11.51 6.35
CA SER A 21 0.03 10.50 5.77
C SER A 21 -0.87 9.96 6.85
N VAL A 22 -2.10 9.61 6.49
CA VAL A 22 -3.08 9.08 7.43
C VAL A 22 -3.79 7.88 6.82
N VAL A 23 -4.22 6.97 7.71
CA VAL A 23 -5.02 5.82 7.31
C VAL A 23 -6.49 6.19 7.39
N LEU A 24 -7.20 5.95 6.31
CA LEU A 24 -8.64 6.19 6.22
C LEU A 24 -9.37 4.87 6.06
N VAL A 25 -10.61 4.85 6.52
CA VAL A 25 -11.52 3.73 6.30
C VAL A 25 -12.64 4.23 5.41
N SER A 26 -12.85 3.56 4.28
CA SER A 26 -13.87 3.97 3.33
C SER A 26 -15.26 3.78 3.90
N LEU A 27 -16.19 4.64 3.46
CA LEU A 27 -17.60 4.56 3.80
C LEU A 27 -18.36 4.10 2.57
N GLU A 28 -19.51 3.47 2.81
CA GLU A 28 -20.41 3.12 1.72
C GLU A 28 -20.94 4.40 1.08
N THR A 29 -20.86 4.48 -0.23
CA THR A 29 -21.33 5.64 -0.99
C THR A 29 -22.35 5.21 -2.02
N PRO A 30 -23.30 6.11 -2.41
CA PRO A 30 -24.32 5.76 -3.41
C PRO A 30 -23.76 5.36 -4.77
N ASP A 31 -22.54 5.79 -5.09
CA ASP A 31 -21.90 5.49 -6.37
C ASP A 31 -21.07 4.19 -6.35
N GLY A 32 -21.33 3.33 -5.38
CA GLY A 32 -20.73 2.00 -5.33
C GLY A 32 -19.48 1.85 -4.48
N GLY A 33 -19.16 2.86 -3.66
CA GLY A 33 -18.04 2.76 -2.72
C GLY A 33 -18.28 1.69 -1.67
N ARG A 34 -17.25 0.91 -1.38
CA ARG A 34 -17.32 -0.16 -0.37
C ARG A 34 -16.91 0.36 0.99
N GLU A 35 -17.67 -0.06 2.01
CA GLU A 35 -17.38 0.27 3.40
C GLU A 35 -16.21 -0.59 3.90
N GLY A 36 -15.37 -0.01 4.75
CA GLY A 36 -14.38 -0.74 5.51
C GLY A 36 -13.03 -0.95 4.84
N VAL A 37 -12.82 -0.41 3.65
CA VAL A 37 -11.52 -0.51 2.99
C VAL A 37 -10.56 0.50 3.60
N ARG A 38 -9.42 0.02 4.07
CA ARG A 38 -8.40 0.87 4.69
C ARG A 38 -7.35 1.26 3.68
N THR A 39 -7.04 2.54 3.63
CA THR A 39 -6.03 3.11 2.72
C THR A 39 -5.21 4.15 3.44
N GLU A 40 -3.93 4.24 3.09
CA GLU A 40 -3.08 5.32 3.58
C GLU A 40 -2.91 6.33 2.45
N VAL A 41 -3.22 7.59 2.76
CA VAL A 41 -3.16 8.67 1.78
C VAL A 41 -2.47 9.89 2.40
N PRO A 42 -1.91 10.78 1.57
CA PRO A 42 -1.37 12.04 2.08
C PRO A 42 -2.44 12.85 2.80
N ARG A 43 -2.01 13.60 3.81
CA ARG A 43 -2.90 14.40 4.65
C ARG A 43 -3.87 15.25 3.84
N ARG A 44 -3.39 15.88 2.79
CA ARG A 44 -4.21 16.74 1.93
C ARG A 44 -5.37 15.98 1.29
N ILE A 45 -5.07 14.79 0.76
CA ILE A 45 -6.09 13.96 0.12
C ILE A 45 -7.04 13.38 1.17
N ALA A 46 -6.51 13.02 2.33
CA ALA A 46 -7.32 12.53 3.44
C ALA A 46 -8.37 13.55 3.86
N ALA A 47 -7.96 14.81 4.01
CA ALA A 47 -8.87 15.90 4.39
C ALA A 47 -10.01 16.02 3.39
N ARG A 48 -9.68 15.96 2.11
CA ARG A 48 -10.65 16.05 1.04
C ARG A 48 -11.65 14.89 1.09
N MET A 49 -11.16 13.68 1.24
CA MET A 49 -12.02 12.49 1.29
C MET A 49 -12.97 12.51 2.48
N ILE A 50 -12.49 12.99 3.63
CA ILE A 50 -13.31 13.11 4.84
C ILE A 50 -14.40 14.17 4.65
N VAL A 51 -14.04 15.33 4.12
CA VAL A 51 -15.00 16.42 3.89
C VAL A 51 -16.08 16.01 2.88
N GLU A 52 -15.68 15.25 1.87
CA GLU A 52 -16.63 14.75 0.86
C GLU A 52 -17.49 13.59 1.36
N GLY A 53 -17.17 13.03 2.53
CA GLY A 53 -17.97 11.97 3.13
C GLY A 53 -17.68 10.58 2.61
N GLY A 54 -16.62 10.41 1.83
CA GLY A 54 -16.27 9.11 1.27
C GLY A 54 -15.43 8.24 2.20
N ALA A 55 -14.92 8.82 3.29
CA ALA A 55 -14.07 8.10 4.21
C ALA A 55 -14.09 8.74 5.60
N ARG A 56 -13.65 8.00 6.58
CA ARG A 56 -13.44 8.49 7.94
C ARG A 56 -12.01 8.18 8.37
N LEU A 57 -11.55 8.88 9.38
CA LEU A 57 -10.24 8.55 9.97
C LEU A 57 -10.31 7.17 10.61
N ALA A 58 -9.26 6.40 10.42
CA ALA A 58 -9.11 5.14 11.13
C ALA A 58 -8.89 5.41 12.62
N THR A 59 -9.39 4.52 13.47
CA THR A 59 -9.06 4.56 14.89
C THR A 59 -7.58 4.22 15.06
N ALA A 60 -7.02 4.53 16.23
CA ALA A 60 -5.63 4.19 16.52
C ALA A 60 -5.37 2.70 16.33
N GLU A 61 -6.31 1.86 16.73
CA GLU A 61 -6.21 0.42 16.58
C GLU A 61 -6.23 0.00 15.10
N GLU A 62 -7.17 0.56 14.33
CA GLU A 62 -7.27 0.27 12.90
C GLU A 62 -6.01 0.71 12.16
N ALA A 63 -5.49 1.88 12.49
CA ALA A 63 -4.26 2.38 11.88
C ALA A 63 -3.07 1.47 12.21
N ARG A 64 -2.98 1.02 13.45
CA ARG A 64 -1.92 0.11 13.88
C ARG A 64 -2.01 -1.22 13.14
N GLU A 65 -3.18 -1.80 13.03
CA GLU A 65 -3.39 -3.04 12.30
C GLU A 65 -3.01 -2.90 10.82
N PHE A 66 -3.37 -1.76 10.23
CA PHE A 66 -3.00 -1.48 8.84
C PHE A 66 -1.48 -1.44 8.68
N GLN A 67 -0.79 -0.73 9.56
CA GLN A 67 0.67 -0.62 9.48
C GLN A 67 1.35 -1.97 9.73
N GLU A 68 0.82 -2.77 10.64
CA GLU A 68 1.33 -4.11 10.90
C GLU A 68 1.20 -5.00 9.65
N ARG A 69 0.06 -4.97 8.98
CA ARG A 69 -0.16 -5.74 7.74
C ARG A 69 0.76 -5.26 6.63
N LYS A 70 0.94 -3.95 6.52
CA LYS A 70 1.82 -3.35 5.52
C LYS A 70 3.27 -3.78 5.75
N THR A 71 3.72 -3.74 7.00
CA THR A 71 5.06 -4.16 7.38
C THR A 71 5.26 -5.64 7.11
N GLU A 72 4.29 -6.47 7.45
CA GLU A 72 4.36 -7.91 7.22
C GLU A 72 4.39 -8.25 5.73
N ALA A 73 3.55 -7.59 4.94
CA ALA A 73 3.54 -7.78 3.49
C ALA A 73 4.89 -7.39 2.88
N LYS A 74 5.47 -6.29 3.34
CA LYS A 74 6.78 -5.84 2.88
C LYS A 74 7.86 -6.83 3.27
N ARG A 75 7.81 -7.34 4.50
CA ARG A 75 8.78 -8.33 4.99
C ARG A 75 8.73 -9.60 4.14
N GLN A 76 7.53 -10.08 3.84
CA GLN A 76 7.37 -11.26 2.99
C GLN A 76 7.88 -11.01 1.58
N ALA A 77 7.56 -9.85 1.00
CA ALA A 77 8.04 -9.48 -0.32
C ALA A 77 9.56 -9.38 -0.35
N ASP A 78 10.16 -8.80 0.68
CA ASP A 78 11.61 -8.68 0.79
C ASP A 78 12.26 -10.06 0.92
N GLN A 79 11.65 -10.97 1.66
CA GLN A 79 12.16 -12.34 1.79
C GLN A 79 12.13 -13.07 0.45
N LEU A 80 11.04 -12.93 -0.29
CA LEU A 80 10.93 -13.54 -1.63
C LEU A 80 11.96 -12.96 -2.58
N ALA A 81 12.14 -11.65 -2.56
CA ALA A 81 13.12 -10.99 -3.40
C ALA A 81 14.55 -11.43 -3.05
N ALA A 82 14.83 -11.55 -1.75
CA ALA A 82 16.14 -12.02 -1.27
C ALA A 82 16.38 -13.47 -1.70
N ALA A 83 15.38 -14.32 -1.57
CA ALA A 83 15.48 -15.72 -1.98
C ALA A 83 15.76 -15.83 -3.48
N SER A 84 15.05 -15.04 -4.28
CA SER A 84 15.29 -15.01 -5.73
C SER A 84 16.69 -14.55 -6.07
N ARG A 85 17.18 -13.51 -5.40
CA ARG A 85 18.54 -13.03 -5.60
C ARG A 85 19.58 -14.05 -5.18
N MET A 86 19.35 -14.74 -4.10
CA MET A 86 20.25 -15.79 -3.64
C MET A 86 20.36 -16.92 -4.66
N GLN A 87 19.25 -17.30 -5.27
CA GLN A 87 19.27 -18.32 -6.31
C GLN A 87 20.12 -17.88 -7.49
N PHE A 88 20.03 -16.62 -7.88
CA PHE A 88 20.84 -16.11 -8.98
C PHE A 88 22.32 -15.99 -8.60
N THR A 89 22.62 -15.58 -7.39
CA THR A 89 24.01 -15.38 -6.97
C THR A 89 24.74 -16.68 -6.70
N VAL A 90 24.02 -17.74 -6.28
CA VAL A 90 24.61 -19.04 -6.01
C VAL A 90 24.97 -19.78 -7.31
N ILE A 91 24.21 -19.57 -8.37
CA ILE A 91 24.44 -20.23 -9.65
C ILE A 91 25.48 -19.42 -10.43
N SER A 92 26.67 -20.00 -10.59
CA SER A 92 27.73 -19.40 -11.42
C SER A 92 27.38 -19.58 -12.90
N PRO A 93 28.00 -18.80 -13.79
CA PRO A 93 27.79 -19.01 -15.24
C PRO A 93 28.05 -20.44 -15.72
N ASN A 94 29.03 -21.10 -15.14
CA ASN A 94 29.33 -22.48 -15.48
C ASN A 94 28.22 -23.44 -15.03
N GLU A 95 27.71 -23.22 -13.83
CA GLU A 95 26.60 -24.02 -13.32
C GLU A 95 25.34 -23.80 -14.11
N LEU A 96 25.10 -22.58 -14.55
CA LEU A 96 23.96 -22.24 -15.39
C LEU A 96 24.05 -22.98 -16.73
N ARG A 97 25.24 -23.08 -17.32
CA ARG A 97 25.43 -23.86 -18.54
C ARG A 97 25.14 -25.33 -18.32
N LYS A 98 25.59 -25.88 -17.21
CA LYS A 98 25.30 -27.27 -16.86
C LYS A 98 23.80 -27.52 -16.74
N LEU A 99 23.09 -26.61 -16.10
CA LEU A 99 21.65 -26.71 -15.97
C LEU A 99 20.96 -26.67 -17.32
N LYS A 100 21.39 -25.78 -18.20
CA LYS A 100 20.85 -25.71 -19.55
C LYS A 100 21.14 -26.97 -20.35
N GLY A 101 22.35 -27.50 -20.22
CA GLY A 101 22.72 -28.74 -20.86
C GLY A 101 21.88 -29.91 -20.37
N ALA A 102 21.64 -29.98 -19.07
CA ALA A 102 20.80 -31.01 -18.48
C ALA A 102 19.33 -30.87 -18.90
N ALA A 103 18.88 -29.62 -19.07
CA ALA A 103 17.51 -29.34 -19.49
C ALA A 103 17.27 -29.60 -20.96
N GLN A 104 18.33 -29.77 -21.75
CA GLN A 104 18.26 -30.00 -23.19
C GLN A 104 18.84 -31.37 -23.51
N PRO A 105 18.02 -32.45 -23.43
CA PRO A 105 18.50 -33.78 -23.70
C PRO A 105 19.07 -33.89 -25.12
N GLY A 106 20.14 -34.61 -25.26
CA GLY A 106 20.81 -34.75 -26.55
C GLY A 106 21.90 -33.71 -26.81
N LYS A 107 22.01 -32.74 -25.98
CA LYS A 107 23.09 -31.74 -26.04
C LYS A 107 24.05 -32.00 -24.90
N GLU A 108 25.12 -32.56 -25.14
CA GLU A 108 26.10 -32.94 -24.13
C GLU A 108 27.40 -32.18 -24.20
#